data_8e46a8bb0f8aa94c30467e335b53a3c4
#
_entry.id   8e46a8bb0f8aa94c30467e335b53a3c4
#
_cell.length_a   1.000
_cell.length_b   1.000
_cell.length_c   1.000
_cell.angle_alpha   90.00
_cell.angle_beta   90.00
_cell.angle_gamma   90.00
#
_symmetry.space_group_name_H-M   'P 1'
#
loop_
_entity.id
_entity.type
_entity.pdbx_description
1 polymer ?
#
loop_
_entity_poly.entity_id
_entity_poly.type
_entity_poly.pdbx_seq_one_letter_code
_entity_poly.pdbx_strand_id
1 'polypeptide(L)'
;MKIIDSHFHWWPRSIFGPLMKREDYPKAFTNARGGYTYHGANGRRGTVASWKEWFDLDEQLAYMDALGHDISVVCSIGPLSIYFSELPAEEGRDAAIAWNEEMAWAQRRYPGRVWASAAIPLVDTKIAMDVLEDAVGRLGLMGVNLPGSVGKEGMIDDPRLEPFYARVAELGLPMFLHPTDAVFADVMQGYNDALHLSLGRVVEVSAAASRLILSGLMERHPGLKVVMSHTGGALPYQSGRMDKNSKTAGLTKPVSHYLHRMFTDTVSPHSAGQKFAIDYFGVDNVMYGTDYPCWDPEVCLKLLDEIEMSPAVKQKIFHDNAVRTLGLKLPAAAAA
;
A
#
# COMPACT_ATOMS: atom_id res chain seq x y z
N MET A 1 17.64 -4.24 -17.66
CA MET A 1 16.35 -4.90 -17.39
C MET A 1 15.39 -3.79 -17.00
N LYS A 2 14.14 -3.83 -17.44
CA LYS A 2 13.09 -2.94 -16.93
C LYS A 2 12.63 -3.45 -15.57
N ILE A 3 12.47 -2.55 -14.63
CA ILE A 3 12.04 -2.83 -13.26
C ILE A 3 10.80 -1.99 -12.96
N ILE A 4 9.83 -2.55 -12.26
CA ILE A 4 8.67 -1.82 -11.74
C ILE A 4 8.71 -1.97 -10.22
N ASP A 5 8.96 -0.85 -9.55
CA ASP A 5 8.83 -0.75 -8.11
C ASP A 5 7.35 -0.58 -7.76
N SER A 6 6.74 -1.64 -7.24
CA SER A 6 5.32 -1.69 -6.92
C SER A 6 4.96 -1.12 -5.56
N HIS A 7 5.96 -0.73 -4.76
CA HIS A 7 5.79 -0.19 -3.42
C HIS A 7 6.71 1.02 -3.23
N PHE A 8 6.23 2.18 -3.65
CA PHE A 8 6.94 3.44 -3.68
C PHE A 8 6.07 4.55 -3.14
N HIS A 9 6.65 5.53 -2.43
CA HIS A 9 5.92 6.64 -1.84
C HIS A 9 6.43 7.98 -2.34
N TRP A 10 5.49 8.77 -2.84
CA TRP A 10 5.67 10.19 -3.08
C TRP A 10 4.46 10.94 -2.51
N TRP A 11 4.70 12.01 -1.78
CA TRP A 11 3.65 12.82 -1.15
C TRP A 11 3.68 14.26 -1.62
N PRO A 12 2.59 14.77 -2.19
CA PRO A 12 2.49 16.18 -2.51
C PRO A 12 2.45 17.02 -1.23
N ARG A 13 3.31 18.05 -1.14
CA ARG A 13 3.37 18.94 0.03
C ARG A 13 2.05 19.68 0.29
N SER A 14 1.24 19.88 -0.74
CA SER A 14 -0.04 20.59 -0.68
C SER A 14 -1.00 20.04 0.38
N ILE A 15 -0.99 18.73 0.64
CA ILE A 15 -1.90 18.09 1.60
C ILE A 15 -1.63 18.49 3.05
N PHE A 16 -0.39 18.87 3.38
CA PHE A 16 -0.02 19.18 4.77
C PHE A 16 -0.46 20.59 5.19
N GLY A 17 -0.67 21.50 4.24
CA GLY A 17 -1.13 22.85 4.52
C GLY A 17 -2.46 22.91 5.30
N PRO A 18 -3.53 22.26 4.84
CA PRO A 18 -4.77 22.11 5.59
C PRO A 18 -4.59 21.42 6.95
N LEU A 19 -3.83 20.31 7.00
CA LEU A 19 -3.57 19.56 8.23
C LEU A 19 -2.87 20.38 9.32
N MET A 20 -1.93 21.24 8.95
CA MET A 20 -1.23 22.11 9.91
C MET A 20 -2.10 23.22 10.50
N LYS A 21 -3.18 23.59 9.80
CA LYS A 21 -4.12 24.65 10.24
C LYS A 21 -5.22 24.12 11.16
N ARG A 22 -5.37 22.81 11.28
CA ARG A 22 -6.42 22.23 12.14
C ARG A 22 -6.16 22.52 13.60
N GLU A 23 -7.23 22.79 14.35
CA GLU A 23 -7.19 22.91 15.82
C GLU A 23 -7.22 21.55 16.48
N ASP A 24 -8.05 20.64 15.95
CA ASP A 24 -8.23 19.27 16.43
C ASP A 24 -7.46 18.25 15.60
N TYR A 25 -7.22 17.05 16.17
CA TYR A 25 -6.66 15.91 15.46
C TYR A 25 -7.67 15.31 14.46
N PRO A 26 -7.21 14.75 13.32
CA PRO A 26 -5.81 14.62 12.92
C PRO A 26 -5.19 15.96 12.51
N LYS A 27 -3.89 16.13 12.77
CA LYS A 27 -3.12 17.32 12.37
C LYS A 27 -1.66 17.00 12.08
N ALA A 28 -0.98 17.89 11.41
CA ALA A 28 0.43 17.76 11.10
C ALA A 28 1.26 18.93 11.65
N PHE A 29 2.54 18.68 11.83
CA PHE A 29 3.53 19.65 12.29
C PHE A 29 4.79 19.51 11.44
N THR A 30 5.47 20.61 11.16
CA THR A 30 6.82 20.56 10.56
C THR A 30 7.80 19.89 11.51
N ASN A 31 8.78 19.18 10.98
CA ASN A 31 9.81 18.54 11.77
C ASN A 31 11.23 18.95 11.34
N ALA A 32 12.24 18.62 12.17
CA ALA A 32 13.64 18.98 11.94
C ALA A 32 14.28 18.29 10.72
N ARG A 33 13.59 17.28 10.11
CA ARG A 33 14.08 16.54 8.94
C ARG A 33 13.63 17.15 7.60
N GLY A 34 13.05 18.36 7.63
CA GLY A 34 12.54 19.04 6.44
C GLY A 34 11.22 18.48 5.89
N GLY A 35 10.53 17.68 6.68
CA GLY A 35 9.22 17.10 6.39
C GLY A 35 8.19 17.44 7.46
N TYR A 36 7.24 16.52 7.63
CA TYR A 36 6.12 16.68 8.55
C TYR A 36 5.99 15.46 9.46
N THR A 37 5.44 15.69 10.66
CA THR A 37 4.96 14.65 11.55
C THR A 37 3.45 14.73 11.58
N TYR A 38 2.78 13.65 11.20
CA TYR A 38 1.35 13.49 11.25
C TYR A 38 0.92 12.85 12.56
N HIS A 39 -0.17 13.34 13.14
CA HIS A 39 -0.81 12.76 14.32
C HIS A 39 -2.26 12.43 13.96
N GLY A 40 -2.65 11.19 14.13
CA GLY A 40 -3.99 10.69 13.84
C GLY A 40 -5.07 11.22 14.80
N ALA A 41 -6.33 10.87 14.51
CA ALA A 41 -7.52 11.39 15.19
C ALA A 41 -7.55 11.13 16.70
N ASN A 42 -6.80 10.17 17.21
CA ASN A 42 -6.73 9.87 18.66
C ASN A 42 -5.68 10.71 19.39
N GLY A 43 -5.03 11.67 18.73
CA GLY A 43 -3.83 12.31 19.27
C GLY A 43 -2.69 11.32 19.48
N ARG A 44 -2.90 10.06 19.11
CA ARG A 44 -1.86 9.05 19.10
C ARG A 44 -0.78 9.54 18.16
N ARG A 45 0.44 9.38 18.56
CA ARG A 45 1.55 9.44 17.65
C ARG A 45 1.39 8.32 16.63
N GLY A 46 0.53 8.53 15.65
CA GLY A 46 0.74 7.96 14.35
C GLY A 46 2.02 8.61 13.88
N THR A 47 3.14 7.96 14.10
CA THR A 47 4.45 8.51 13.83
C THR A 47 4.78 8.35 12.37
N VAL A 48 3.93 8.90 11.53
CA VAL A 48 4.33 9.11 10.16
C VAL A 48 5.18 10.38 10.13
N ALA A 49 6.44 10.24 10.47
CA ALA A 49 7.42 11.30 10.28
C ALA A 49 8.01 11.16 8.88
N SER A 50 7.64 12.06 8.00
CA SER A 50 8.30 12.20 6.69
C SER A 50 9.53 13.09 6.80
N TRP A 51 10.36 13.08 5.76
CA TRP A 51 11.52 13.94 5.60
C TRP A 51 11.56 14.46 4.17
N LYS A 52 12.56 15.28 3.80
CA LYS A 52 12.55 16.02 2.52
C LYS A 52 12.40 15.14 1.29
N GLU A 53 12.97 13.93 1.29
CA GLU A 53 12.98 12.98 0.17
C GLU A 53 11.58 12.45 -0.20
N TRP A 54 10.57 12.62 0.67
CA TRP A 54 9.20 12.21 0.38
C TRP A 54 8.47 13.08 -0.64
N PHE A 55 8.97 14.30 -0.90
CA PHE A 55 8.18 15.36 -1.53
C PHE A 55 8.64 15.79 -2.92
N ASP A 56 9.84 15.41 -3.33
CA ASP A 56 10.38 15.79 -4.63
C ASP A 56 10.45 14.57 -5.55
N LEU A 57 9.43 14.45 -6.42
CA LEU A 57 9.34 13.32 -7.35
C LEU A 57 10.45 13.35 -8.41
N ASP A 58 10.90 14.54 -8.84
CA ASP A 58 12.01 14.65 -9.79
C ASP A 58 13.32 14.13 -9.17
N GLU A 59 13.63 14.50 -7.91
CA GLU A 59 14.80 13.99 -7.19
C GLU A 59 14.70 12.48 -6.96
N GLN A 60 13.52 11.98 -6.58
CA GLN A 60 13.29 10.55 -6.38
C GLN A 60 13.52 9.75 -7.68
N LEU A 61 12.97 10.21 -8.79
CA LEU A 61 13.15 9.54 -10.10
C LEU A 61 14.59 9.64 -10.59
N ALA A 62 15.28 10.76 -10.37
CA ALA A 62 16.70 10.92 -10.69
C ALA A 62 17.57 9.94 -9.87
N TYR A 63 17.22 9.70 -8.60
CA TYR A 63 17.90 8.69 -7.79
C TYR A 63 17.69 7.28 -8.36
N MET A 64 16.47 6.93 -8.78
CA MET A 64 16.20 5.65 -9.44
C MET A 64 17.02 5.49 -10.74
N ASP A 65 17.20 6.56 -11.52
CA ASP A 65 18.03 6.53 -12.74
C ASP A 65 19.51 6.28 -12.43
N ALA A 66 20.01 6.84 -11.32
CA ALA A 66 21.40 6.67 -10.88
C ALA A 66 21.74 5.22 -10.48
N LEU A 67 20.75 4.38 -10.19
CA LEU A 67 20.94 2.96 -9.90
C LEU A 67 21.30 2.11 -11.14
N GLY A 68 21.31 2.70 -12.33
CA GLY A 68 21.72 2.03 -13.56
C GLY A 68 20.69 1.06 -14.13
N HIS A 69 19.43 1.14 -13.70
CA HIS A 69 18.31 0.36 -14.18
C HIS A 69 17.19 1.26 -14.71
N ASP A 70 16.39 0.76 -15.65
CA ASP A 70 15.16 1.43 -16.12
C ASP A 70 14.03 1.11 -15.10
N ILE A 71 13.94 1.92 -14.03
CA ILE A 71 13.00 1.70 -12.93
C ILE A 71 11.80 2.63 -13.11
N SER A 72 10.62 2.04 -13.25
CA SER A 72 9.33 2.74 -13.15
C SER A 72 8.72 2.49 -11.78
N VAL A 73 7.87 3.40 -11.30
CA VAL A 73 7.35 3.36 -9.93
C VAL A 73 5.82 3.39 -9.88
N VAL A 74 5.26 2.72 -8.88
CA VAL A 74 3.85 2.75 -8.54
C VAL A 74 3.69 3.52 -7.23
N CYS A 75 3.29 4.79 -7.33
CA CYS A 75 3.10 5.64 -6.17
C CYS A 75 1.88 5.22 -5.37
N SER A 76 2.08 4.94 -4.09
CA SER A 76 1.04 4.69 -3.11
C SER A 76 1.10 5.69 -1.96
N ILE A 77 -0.02 5.85 -1.24
CA ILE A 77 -0.08 6.76 -0.11
C ILE A 77 0.68 6.20 1.10
N GLY A 78 0.66 4.89 1.25
CA GLY A 78 1.28 4.22 2.38
C GLY A 78 0.62 4.57 3.71
N PRO A 79 1.41 4.91 4.75
CA PRO A 79 0.89 5.08 6.12
C PRO A 79 -0.12 6.23 6.28
N LEU A 80 -0.18 7.19 5.36
CA LEU A 80 -1.21 8.25 5.39
C LEU A 80 -2.56 7.83 4.80
N SER A 81 -2.73 6.60 4.35
CA SER A 81 -4.00 6.15 3.75
C SER A 81 -5.20 6.22 4.71
N ILE A 82 -4.96 6.14 6.02
CA ILE A 82 -6.00 6.31 7.04
C ILE A 82 -6.50 7.74 7.17
N TYR A 83 -5.66 8.73 6.86
CA TYR A 83 -5.94 10.16 7.07
C TYR A 83 -7.30 10.59 6.52
N PHE A 84 -7.61 10.17 5.32
CA PHE A 84 -8.86 10.55 4.64
C PHE A 84 -10.10 9.99 5.33
N SER A 85 -9.96 8.92 6.11
CA SER A 85 -11.02 8.29 6.89
C SER A 85 -11.08 8.75 8.35
N GLU A 86 -10.11 9.52 8.81
CA GLU A 86 -10.07 10.13 10.15
C GLU A 86 -10.66 11.53 10.19
N LEU A 87 -10.83 12.17 9.04
CA LEU A 87 -11.50 13.47 8.91
C LEU A 87 -13.03 13.30 8.95
N PRO A 88 -13.77 14.38 9.25
CA PRO A 88 -15.19 14.45 8.91
C PRO A 88 -15.41 14.04 7.44
N ALA A 89 -16.47 13.33 7.14
CA ALA A 89 -16.67 12.66 5.85
C ALA A 89 -16.47 13.58 4.63
N GLU A 90 -17.04 14.80 4.66
CA GLU A 90 -16.90 15.78 3.57
C GLU A 90 -15.48 16.35 3.47
N GLU A 91 -14.82 16.63 4.60
CA GLU A 91 -13.41 17.03 4.58
C GLU A 91 -12.51 15.92 4.03
N GLY A 92 -12.76 14.67 4.44
CA GLY A 92 -12.06 13.49 3.96
C GLY A 92 -12.22 13.29 2.46
N ARG A 93 -13.43 13.52 1.93
CA ARG A 93 -13.70 13.54 0.49
C ARG A 93 -12.86 14.59 -0.23
N ASP A 94 -12.91 15.84 0.23
CA ASP A 94 -12.24 16.96 -0.43
C ASP A 94 -10.71 16.78 -0.39
N ALA A 95 -10.17 16.28 0.73
CA ALA A 95 -8.76 15.94 0.87
C ALA A 95 -8.34 14.78 -0.07
N ALA A 96 -9.18 13.74 -0.21
CA ALA A 96 -8.92 12.62 -1.09
C ALA A 96 -8.96 13.05 -2.57
N ILE A 97 -9.90 13.89 -2.97
CA ILE A 97 -9.97 14.45 -4.33
C ILE A 97 -8.70 15.26 -4.62
N ALA A 98 -8.29 16.16 -3.71
CA ALA A 98 -7.08 16.95 -3.89
C ALA A 98 -5.82 16.07 -4.02
N TRP A 99 -5.70 15.01 -3.21
CA TRP A 99 -4.62 14.02 -3.35
C TRP A 99 -4.66 13.34 -4.71
N ASN A 100 -5.82 12.85 -5.13
CA ASN A 100 -5.98 12.10 -6.37
C ASN A 100 -5.65 12.94 -7.62
N GLU A 101 -5.92 14.25 -7.60
CA GLU A 101 -5.50 15.18 -8.67
C GLU A 101 -3.97 15.27 -8.77
N GLU A 102 -3.26 15.36 -7.65
CA GLU A 102 -1.79 15.37 -7.62
C GLU A 102 -1.21 14.04 -8.15
N MET A 103 -1.81 12.91 -7.76
CA MET A 103 -1.41 11.58 -8.26
C MET A 103 -1.63 11.47 -9.78
N ALA A 104 -2.75 11.95 -10.27
CA ALA A 104 -3.03 11.98 -11.70
C ALA A 104 -2.10 12.95 -12.46
N TRP A 105 -1.73 14.08 -11.84
CA TRP A 105 -0.70 14.97 -12.38
C TRP A 105 0.63 14.25 -12.54
N ALA A 106 1.08 13.50 -11.52
CA ALA A 106 2.32 12.73 -11.57
C ALA A 106 2.32 11.69 -12.70
N GLN A 107 1.22 10.94 -12.88
CA GLN A 107 1.07 10.00 -14.00
C GLN A 107 1.17 10.69 -15.38
N ARG A 108 0.50 11.84 -15.53
CA ARG A 108 0.56 12.60 -16.80
C ARG A 108 1.92 13.22 -17.04
N ARG A 109 2.62 13.64 -16.01
CA ARG A 109 3.96 14.26 -16.09
C ARG A 109 5.04 13.26 -16.50
N TYR A 110 4.88 11.98 -16.07
CA TYR A 110 5.85 10.91 -16.32
C TYR A 110 5.16 9.66 -16.90
N PRO A 111 4.64 9.75 -18.15
CA PRO A 111 3.86 8.67 -18.74
C PRO A 111 4.71 7.41 -18.95
N GLY A 112 4.21 6.27 -18.44
CA GLY A 112 4.90 4.99 -18.49
C GLY A 112 6.07 4.84 -17.52
N ARG A 113 6.35 5.87 -16.74
CA ARG A 113 7.36 5.87 -15.67
C ARG A 113 6.74 5.88 -14.28
N VAL A 114 5.61 6.58 -14.13
CA VAL A 114 4.87 6.70 -12.87
C VAL A 114 3.44 6.25 -13.07
N TRP A 115 2.98 5.35 -12.23
CA TRP A 115 1.59 5.01 -11.99
C TRP A 115 1.23 5.36 -10.57
N ALA A 116 -0.04 5.60 -10.29
CA ALA A 116 -0.46 5.99 -8.97
C ALA A 116 -1.81 5.37 -8.57
N SER A 117 -1.97 5.15 -7.27
CA SER A 117 -3.17 4.62 -6.66
C SER A 117 -3.97 5.72 -5.94
N ALA A 118 -5.28 5.55 -5.87
CA ALA A 118 -6.21 6.52 -5.33
C ALA A 118 -6.28 6.49 -3.80
N ALA A 119 -6.46 7.68 -3.20
CA ALA A 119 -6.96 7.85 -1.85
C ALA A 119 -8.47 7.68 -1.84
N ILE A 120 -9.01 6.88 -0.91
CA ILE A 120 -10.44 6.66 -0.74
C ILE A 120 -10.83 6.87 0.72
N PRO A 121 -11.76 7.78 1.05
CA PRO A 121 -12.25 7.99 2.41
C PRO A 121 -13.31 6.94 2.77
N LEU A 122 -12.91 5.89 3.47
CA LEU A 122 -13.76 4.72 3.76
C LEU A 122 -14.75 4.92 4.93
N VAL A 123 -14.81 6.11 5.52
CA VAL A 123 -15.71 6.41 6.66
C VAL A 123 -17.18 6.46 6.25
N ASP A 124 -17.47 6.80 5.01
CA ASP A 124 -18.81 6.82 4.41
C ASP A 124 -18.79 6.10 3.06
N THR A 125 -19.64 5.09 2.90
CA THR A 125 -19.65 4.24 1.70
C THR A 125 -20.06 4.99 0.44
N LYS A 126 -21.01 5.93 0.53
CA LYS A 126 -21.43 6.71 -0.64
C LYS A 126 -20.30 7.61 -1.12
N ILE A 127 -19.66 8.31 -0.19
CA ILE A 127 -18.50 9.15 -0.50
C ILE A 127 -17.35 8.31 -1.06
N ALA A 128 -17.07 7.13 -0.47
CA ALA A 128 -16.05 6.23 -0.97
C ALA A 128 -16.32 5.81 -2.43
N MET A 129 -17.57 5.51 -2.77
CA MET A 129 -17.98 5.17 -4.13
C MET A 129 -17.84 6.35 -5.10
N ASP A 130 -18.32 7.54 -4.71
CA ASP A 130 -18.24 8.74 -5.54
C ASP A 130 -16.76 9.10 -5.84
N VAL A 131 -15.88 9.02 -4.84
CA VAL A 131 -14.43 9.27 -5.01
C VAL A 131 -13.76 8.18 -5.84
N LEU A 132 -14.14 6.91 -5.68
CA LEU A 132 -13.63 5.81 -6.50
C LEU A 132 -13.93 6.02 -7.98
N GLU A 133 -15.20 6.31 -8.32
CA GLU A 133 -15.62 6.52 -9.71
C GLU A 133 -14.90 7.73 -10.34
N ASP A 134 -14.72 8.80 -9.59
CA ASP A 134 -13.96 9.98 -10.04
C ASP A 134 -12.49 9.64 -10.26
N ALA A 135 -11.84 8.99 -9.31
CA ALA A 135 -10.42 8.65 -9.36
C ALA A 135 -10.08 7.71 -10.54
N VAL A 136 -10.94 6.74 -10.80
CA VAL A 136 -10.69 5.77 -11.87
C VAL A 136 -11.21 6.27 -13.22
N GLY A 137 -12.45 6.81 -13.26
CA GLY A 137 -13.12 7.22 -14.50
C GLY A 137 -12.56 8.51 -15.09
N ARG A 138 -12.40 9.55 -14.27
CA ARG A 138 -11.92 10.87 -14.71
C ARG A 138 -10.39 10.99 -14.65
N LEU A 139 -9.79 10.55 -13.55
CA LEU A 139 -8.35 10.74 -13.32
C LEU A 139 -7.48 9.60 -13.86
N GLY A 140 -8.06 8.41 -14.08
CA GLY A 140 -7.34 7.27 -14.63
C GLY A 140 -6.32 6.65 -13.66
N LEU A 141 -6.56 6.75 -12.35
CA LEU A 141 -5.72 6.09 -11.36
C LEU A 141 -5.91 4.57 -11.41
N MET A 142 -4.84 3.82 -11.18
CA MET A 142 -4.76 2.41 -11.56
C MET A 142 -5.13 1.43 -10.42
N GLY A 143 -5.40 1.92 -9.22
CA GLY A 143 -5.71 1.11 -8.05
C GLY A 143 -6.14 1.97 -6.88
N VAL A 144 -6.37 1.36 -5.74
CA VAL A 144 -6.81 2.04 -4.53
C VAL A 144 -5.90 1.72 -3.35
N ASN A 145 -5.70 2.68 -2.47
CA ASN A 145 -5.00 2.44 -1.20
C ASN A 145 -6.02 1.94 -0.17
N LEU A 146 -5.64 0.90 0.55
CA LEU A 146 -6.42 0.32 1.63
C LEU A 146 -5.65 0.46 2.94
N PRO A 147 -6.16 1.24 3.92
CA PRO A 147 -5.54 1.34 5.24
C PRO A 147 -5.74 0.05 6.05
N GLY A 148 -4.93 -0.15 7.08
CA GLY A 148 -5.11 -1.27 8.01
C GLY A 148 -6.37 -1.18 8.87
N SER A 149 -6.93 0.05 9.03
CA SER A 149 -8.15 0.34 9.77
C SER A 149 -8.87 1.55 9.14
N VAL A 150 -10.12 1.81 9.56
CA VAL A 150 -10.94 2.89 9.02
C VAL A 150 -11.33 3.85 10.13
N GLY A 151 -10.95 5.11 10.00
CA GLY A 151 -11.26 6.13 10.99
C GLY A 151 -10.73 5.76 12.38
N LYS A 152 -11.43 6.24 13.40
CA LYS A 152 -10.98 6.14 14.79
C LYS A 152 -11.11 4.73 15.39
N GLU A 153 -12.14 3.99 15.02
CA GLU A 153 -12.50 2.70 15.63
C GLU A 153 -12.98 1.67 14.60
N GLY A 154 -13.09 2.06 13.34
CA GLY A 154 -13.59 1.21 12.26
C GLY A 154 -12.55 0.21 11.78
N MET A 155 -13.05 -0.86 11.17
CA MET A 155 -12.22 -1.89 10.54
C MET A 155 -12.56 -2.00 9.06
N ILE A 156 -11.60 -2.43 8.28
CA ILE A 156 -11.72 -2.52 6.81
C ILE A 156 -12.74 -3.56 6.35
N ASP A 157 -13.14 -4.48 7.21
CA ASP A 157 -14.17 -5.49 6.95
C ASP A 157 -15.57 -5.09 7.44
N ASP A 158 -15.82 -3.79 7.71
CA ASP A 158 -17.14 -3.28 8.04
C ASP A 158 -18.14 -3.66 6.94
N PRO A 159 -19.26 -4.32 7.27
CA PRO A 159 -20.25 -4.72 6.27
C PRO A 159 -20.80 -3.56 5.43
N ARG A 160 -20.77 -2.33 5.93
CA ARG A 160 -21.18 -1.14 5.17
C ARG A 160 -20.29 -0.89 3.95
N LEU A 161 -19.04 -1.38 3.95
CA LEU A 161 -18.09 -1.25 2.84
C LEU A 161 -18.29 -2.32 1.75
N GLU A 162 -19.21 -3.27 1.91
CA GLU A 162 -19.46 -4.32 0.92
C GLU A 162 -19.68 -3.78 -0.51
N PRO A 163 -20.48 -2.69 -0.74
CA PRO A 163 -20.65 -2.12 -2.09
C PRO A 163 -19.34 -1.59 -2.70
N PHE A 164 -18.46 -1.01 -1.87
CA PHE A 164 -17.15 -0.55 -2.31
C PHE A 164 -16.27 -1.72 -2.78
N TYR A 165 -16.17 -2.79 -2.00
CA TYR A 165 -15.40 -3.98 -2.40
C TYR A 165 -15.95 -4.66 -3.64
N ALA A 166 -17.27 -4.76 -3.75
CA ALA A 166 -17.92 -5.29 -4.94
C ALA A 166 -17.53 -4.51 -6.20
N ARG A 167 -17.54 -3.18 -6.10
CA ARG A 167 -17.20 -2.31 -7.22
C ARG A 167 -15.71 -2.35 -7.58
N VAL A 168 -14.82 -2.40 -6.58
CA VAL A 168 -13.37 -2.56 -6.81
C VAL A 168 -13.09 -3.90 -7.53
N ALA A 169 -13.77 -4.97 -7.11
CA ALA A 169 -13.67 -6.29 -7.75
C ALA A 169 -14.18 -6.27 -9.21
N GLU A 170 -15.32 -5.64 -9.47
CA GLU A 170 -15.89 -5.48 -10.81
C GLU A 170 -14.96 -4.71 -11.75
N LEU A 171 -14.35 -3.63 -11.25
CA LEU A 171 -13.36 -2.85 -11.99
C LEU A 171 -12.00 -3.55 -12.13
N GLY A 172 -11.78 -4.65 -11.40
CA GLY A 172 -10.54 -5.41 -11.42
C GLY A 172 -9.32 -4.64 -10.88
N LEU A 173 -9.57 -3.64 -10.02
CA LEU A 173 -8.52 -2.76 -9.48
C LEU A 173 -7.71 -3.46 -8.39
N PRO A 174 -6.38 -3.26 -8.33
CA PRO A 174 -5.58 -3.67 -7.19
C PRO A 174 -5.86 -2.76 -5.98
N MET A 175 -5.90 -3.37 -4.79
CA MET A 175 -5.97 -2.71 -3.49
C MET A 175 -4.62 -2.85 -2.80
N PHE A 176 -3.94 -1.74 -2.55
CA PHE A 176 -2.66 -1.69 -1.84
C PHE A 176 -2.91 -1.59 -0.34
N LEU A 177 -2.83 -2.72 0.35
CA LEU A 177 -2.98 -2.80 1.80
C LEU A 177 -1.68 -2.39 2.47
N HIS A 178 -1.69 -1.25 3.15
CA HIS A 178 -0.53 -0.71 3.83
C HIS A 178 -0.85 -0.40 5.30
N PRO A 179 0.09 -0.65 6.25
CA PRO A 179 -0.11 -0.30 7.65
C PRO A 179 -0.17 1.22 7.84
N THR A 180 -0.97 1.63 8.79
CA THR A 180 -1.28 3.04 9.06
C THR A 180 -0.89 3.48 10.45
N ASP A 181 -0.24 2.60 11.20
CA ASP A 181 0.22 2.85 12.56
C ASP A 181 -0.93 3.09 13.57
N ALA A 182 -2.15 2.66 13.23
CA ALA A 182 -3.32 2.86 14.07
C ALA A 182 -3.69 1.64 14.91
N VAL A 183 -3.48 0.43 14.39
CA VAL A 183 -3.84 -0.81 15.07
C VAL A 183 -2.77 -1.17 16.09
N PHE A 184 -3.20 -1.49 17.33
CA PHE A 184 -2.30 -1.81 18.45
C PHE A 184 -1.31 -0.71 18.86
N ALA A 185 -1.54 0.54 18.43
CA ALA A 185 -0.63 1.65 18.70
C ALA A 185 -0.24 1.77 20.18
N ASP A 186 -1.18 1.54 21.13
CA ASP A 186 -0.92 1.70 22.56
C ASP A 186 0.12 0.72 23.11
N VAL A 187 0.14 -0.53 22.61
CA VAL A 187 1.08 -1.57 23.08
C VAL A 187 2.40 -1.56 22.33
N MET A 188 2.46 -0.83 21.20
CA MET A 188 3.66 -0.73 20.36
C MET A 188 4.47 0.53 20.61
N GLN A 189 4.07 1.39 21.56
CA GLN A 189 4.78 2.63 21.90
C GLN A 189 6.11 2.38 22.63
N GLY A 190 6.98 3.41 22.57
CA GLY A 190 8.26 3.41 23.25
C GLY A 190 9.44 3.02 22.35
N TYR A 191 10.60 2.91 22.94
CA TYR A 191 11.85 2.51 22.27
C TYR A 191 12.18 3.37 21.02
N ASN A 192 11.89 4.68 21.05
CA ASN A 192 11.99 5.58 19.89
C ASN A 192 11.27 5.03 18.66
N ASP A 193 10.04 4.53 18.84
CA ASP A 193 9.18 3.95 17.82
C ASP A 193 9.74 2.68 17.13
N ALA A 194 10.89 2.14 17.57
CA ALA A 194 11.50 0.97 16.93
C ALA A 194 10.58 -0.27 16.92
N LEU A 195 9.84 -0.51 18.00
CA LEU A 195 8.88 -1.62 18.09
C LEU A 195 7.71 -1.42 17.11
N HIS A 196 7.19 -0.19 17.07
CA HIS A 196 6.07 0.19 16.23
C HIS A 196 6.42 0.14 14.72
N LEU A 197 7.53 0.79 14.33
CA LEU A 197 7.97 0.85 12.94
C LEU A 197 8.39 -0.53 12.38
N SER A 198 8.76 -1.48 13.23
CA SER A 198 9.11 -2.83 12.82
C SER A 198 7.93 -3.80 12.98
N LEU A 199 7.72 -4.32 14.18
CA LEU A 199 6.72 -5.35 14.46
C LEU A 199 5.28 -4.82 14.34
N GLY A 200 5.01 -3.58 14.78
CA GLY A 200 3.67 -3.00 14.74
C GLY A 200 3.07 -2.98 13.34
N ARG A 201 3.83 -2.52 12.36
CA ARG A 201 3.43 -2.48 10.94
C ARG A 201 3.13 -3.86 10.37
N VAL A 202 3.98 -4.82 10.65
CA VAL A 202 3.81 -6.21 10.20
C VAL A 202 2.57 -6.86 10.84
N VAL A 203 2.31 -6.58 12.12
CA VAL A 203 1.10 -7.05 12.82
C VAL A 203 -0.16 -6.42 12.23
N GLU A 204 -0.14 -5.14 11.92
CA GLU A 204 -1.29 -4.44 11.33
C GLU A 204 -1.67 -5.00 9.96
N VAL A 205 -0.71 -5.17 9.05
CA VAL A 205 -0.96 -5.80 7.73
C VAL A 205 -1.54 -7.21 7.90
N SER A 206 -0.98 -7.98 8.83
CA SER A 206 -1.44 -9.35 9.10
C SER A 206 -2.88 -9.36 9.62
N ALA A 207 -3.21 -8.46 10.55
CA ALA A 207 -4.57 -8.35 11.10
C ALA A 207 -5.57 -7.91 10.01
N ALA A 208 -5.24 -6.90 9.23
CA ALA A 208 -6.09 -6.36 8.19
C ALA A 208 -6.38 -7.40 7.09
N ALA A 209 -5.37 -8.07 6.55
CA ALA A 209 -5.55 -9.12 5.55
C ALA A 209 -6.34 -10.31 6.12
N SER A 210 -6.10 -10.68 7.38
CA SER A 210 -6.89 -11.73 8.04
C SER A 210 -8.37 -11.35 8.15
N ARG A 211 -8.69 -10.09 8.45
CA ARG A 211 -10.06 -9.60 8.52
C ARG A 211 -10.76 -9.69 7.16
N LEU A 212 -10.11 -9.29 6.07
CA LEU A 212 -10.66 -9.44 4.71
C LEU A 212 -10.98 -10.89 4.36
N ILE A 213 -10.16 -11.84 4.83
CA ILE A 213 -10.40 -13.27 4.61
C ILE A 213 -11.51 -13.77 5.51
N LEU A 214 -11.39 -13.57 6.84
CA LEU A 214 -12.30 -14.16 7.83
C LEU A 214 -13.72 -13.59 7.78
N SER A 215 -13.90 -12.37 7.29
CA SER A 215 -15.21 -11.78 6.99
C SER A 215 -15.90 -12.42 5.78
N GLY A 216 -15.20 -13.26 4.99
CA GLY A 216 -15.69 -13.85 3.76
C GLY A 216 -15.65 -12.94 2.54
N LEU A 217 -15.11 -11.71 2.63
CA LEU A 217 -15.01 -10.79 1.49
C LEU A 217 -14.28 -11.40 0.29
N MET A 218 -13.14 -12.09 0.55
CA MET A 218 -12.37 -12.76 -0.50
C MET A 218 -13.15 -13.95 -1.15
N GLU A 219 -14.15 -14.47 -0.48
CA GLU A 219 -15.02 -15.52 -0.97
C GLU A 219 -16.15 -14.95 -1.82
N ARG A 220 -16.83 -13.92 -1.29
CA ARG A 220 -17.93 -13.23 -1.99
C ARG A 220 -17.47 -12.48 -3.23
N HIS A 221 -16.25 -11.94 -3.21
CA HIS A 221 -15.67 -11.16 -4.31
C HIS A 221 -14.37 -11.82 -4.82
N PRO A 222 -14.46 -12.91 -5.60
CA PRO A 222 -13.28 -13.63 -6.08
C PRO A 222 -12.38 -12.80 -7.03
N GLY A 223 -12.89 -11.68 -7.55
CA GLY A 223 -12.14 -10.73 -8.38
C GLY A 223 -11.27 -9.73 -7.61
N LEU A 224 -11.36 -9.69 -6.27
CA LEU A 224 -10.54 -8.79 -5.47
C LEU A 224 -9.04 -9.13 -5.60
N LYS A 225 -8.24 -8.10 -5.89
CA LYS A 225 -6.77 -8.18 -5.95
C LYS A 225 -6.19 -7.41 -4.78
N VAL A 226 -5.81 -8.09 -3.72
CA VAL A 226 -5.18 -7.48 -2.54
C VAL A 226 -3.67 -7.61 -2.65
N VAL A 227 -2.96 -6.48 -2.66
CA VAL A 227 -1.51 -6.39 -2.62
C VAL A 227 -1.11 -6.01 -1.19
N MET A 228 -0.58 -6.97 -0.46
CA MET A 228 -0.12 -6.77 0.92
C MET A 228 1.29 -6.21 0.92
N SER A 229 1.53 -5.17 1.70
CA SER A 229 2.89 -4.65 1.92
C SER A 229 3.74 -5.58 2.79
N HIS A 230 5.06 -5.35 2.78
CA HIS A 230 6.05 -5.94 3.68
C HIS A 230 5.99 -7.48 3.70
N THR A 231 6.14 -8.08 2.50
CA THR A 231 6.14 -9.57 2.32
C THR A 231 4.90 -10.28 2.90
N GLY A 232 3.76 -9.57 3.01
CA GLY A 232 2.51 -10.11 3.57
C GLY A 232 2.51 -10.23 5.10
N GLY A 233 3.40 -9.51 5.76
CA GLY A 233 3.46 -9.47 7.22
C GLY A 233 3.88 -10.80 7.84
N ALA A 234 3.20 -11.21 8.92
CA ALA A 234 3.44 -12.48 9.60
C ALA A 234 2.61 -13.64 9.01
N LEU A 235 1.73 -13.38 8.03
CA LEU A 235 0.76 -14.37 7.54
C LEU A 235 1.40 -15.58 6.86
N PRO A 236 2.44 -15.45 6.02
CA PRO A 236 3.09 -16.62 5.43
C PRO A 236 3.58 -17.60 6.49
N TYR A 237 4.14 -17.08 7.57
CA TYR A 237 4.67 -17.87 8.68
C TYR A 237 3.57 -18.49 9.56
N GLN A 238 2.40 -17.85 9.69
CA GLN A 238 1.31 -18.25 10.59
C GLN A 238 0.10 -18.90 9.90
N SER A 239 0.12 -19.08 8.58
CA SER A 239 -1.02 -19.59 7.79
C SER A 239 -1.56 -20.92 8.30
N GLY A 240 -0.71 -21.88 8.62
CA GLY A 240 -1.12 -23.17 9.15
C GLY A 240 -1.82 -23.08 10.52
N ARG A 241 -1.41 -22.11 11.37
CA ARG A 241 -2.10 -21.83 12.62
C ARG A 241 -3.46 -21.21 12.38
N MET A 242 -3.58 -20.33 11.39
CA MET A 242 -4.84 -19.74 11.00
C MET A 242 -5.81 -20.78 10.42
N ASP A 243 -5.35 -21.68 9.55
CA ASP A 243 -6.16 -22.78 9.01
C ASP A 243 -6.76 -23.66 10.11
N LYS A 244 -5.93 -23.97 11.12
CA LYS A 244 -6.37 -24.75 12.28
C LYS A 244 -7.48 -24.05 13.07
N ASN A 245 -7.35 -22.74 13.30
CA ASN A 245 -8.19 -21.99 14.25
C ASN A 245 -9.40 -21.32 13.60
N SER A 246 -9.46 -21.22 12.25
CA SER A 246 -10.56 -20.58 11.51
C SER A 246 -11.67 -21.51 11.06
N LYS A 247 -11.68 -22.78 11.51
CA LYS A 247 -12.68 -23.79 11.11
C LYS A 247 -14.13 -23.38 11.42
N THR A 248 -14.32 -22.52 12.41
CA THR A 248 -15.64 -22.00 12.83
C THR A 248 -15.98 -20.65 12.18
N ALA A 249 -15.14 -20.09 11.32
CA ALA A 249 -15.35 -18.78 10.71
C ALA A 249 -16.34 -18.78 9.53
N GLY A 250 -16.89 -19.95 9.17
CA GLY A 250 -17.89 -20.08 8.10
C GLY A 250 -17.31 -20.05 6.68
N LEU A 251 -15.98 -20.05 6.53
CA LEU A 251 -15.32 -20.10 5.23
C LEU A 251 -15.43 -21.50 4.60
N THR A 252 -15.57 -21.56 3.27
CA THR A 252 -15.64 -22.85 2.52
C THR A 252 -14.25 -23.44 2.26
N LYS A 253 -13.20 -22.61 2.34
CA LYS A 253 -11.80 -23.01 2.14
C LYS A 253 -10.94 -22.57 3.32
N PRO A 254 -9.76 -23.19 3.57
CA PRO A 254 -8.84 -22.74 4.59
C PRO A 254 -8.29 -21.35 4.27
N VAL A 255 -7.85 -20.60 5.28
CA VAL A 255 -7.29 -19.24 5.13
C VAL A 255 -6.12 -19.20 4.15
N SER A 256 -5.26 -20.22 4.17
CA SER A 256 -4.13 -20.36 3.24
C SER A 256 -4.55 -20.34 1.77
N HIS A 257 -5.74 -20.89 1.44
CA HIS A 257 -6.28 -20.83 0.09
C HIS A 257 -6.50 -19.39 -0.38
N TYR A 258 -6.99 -18.51 0.49
CA TYR A 258 -7.21 -17.09 0.15
C TYR A 258 -5.91 -16.30 0.14
N LEU A 259 -4.98 -16.61 1.03
CA LEU A 259 -3.64 -16.00 1.05
C LEU A 259 -2.89 -16.24 -0.27
N HIS A 260 -2.95 -17.46 -0.82
CA HIS A 260 -2.32 -17.76 -2.12
C HIS A 260 -3.01 -17.08 -3.33
N ARG A 261 -4.12 -16.39 -3.12
CA ARG A 261 -4.77 -15.53 -4.13
C ARG A 261 -4.45 -14.05 -3.94
N MET A 262 -3.79 -13.68 -2.85
CA MET A 262 -3.29 -12.34 -2.61
C MET A 262 -1.89 -12.19 -3.22
N PHE A 263 -1.48 -10.94 -3.36
CA PHE A 263 -0.18 -10.54 -3.87
C PHE A 263 0.61 -9.86 -2.77
N THR A 264 1.93 -9.79 -2.93
CA THR A 264 2.79 -9.06 -2.00
C THR A 264 4.02 -8.50 -2.72
N ASP A 265 4.78 -7.68 -1.99
CA ASP A 265 6.04 -7.11 -2.43
C ASP A 265 7.27 -7.84 -1.86
N THR A 266 8.46 -7.34 -2.19
CA THR A 266 9.74 -7.84 -1.68
C THR A 266 10.30 -6.98 -0.53
N VAL A 267 9.51 -6.11 0.07
CA VAL A 267 9.97 -5.22 1.15
C VAL A 267 10.27 -6.03 2.41
N SER A 268 11.53 -6.39 2.57
CA SER A 268 12.09 -7.09 3.72
C SER A 268 13.56 -6.73 3.89
N PRO A 269 14.04 -6.52 5.13
CA PRO A 269 15.41 -6.08 5.38
C PRO A 269 16.48 -7.19 5.22
N HIS A 270 16.11 -8.40 4.77
CA HIS A 270 17.04 -9.49 4.51
C HIS A 270 16.50 -10.47 3.47
N SER A 271 17.42 -11.05 2.68
CA SER A 271 17.12 -11.96 1.57
C SER A 271 16.37 -13.22 2.00
N ALA A 272 16.61 -13.76 3.21
CA ALA A 272 15.90 -14.93 3.73
C ALA A 272 14.38 -14.68 3.89
N GLY A 273 13.97 -13.49 4.32
CA GLY A 273 12.55 -13.11 4.42
C GLY A 273 11.90 -12.98 3.05
N GLN A 274 12.58 -12.32 2.11
CA GLN A 274 12.13 -12.21 0.72
C GLN A 274 11.98 -13.61 0.08
N LYS A 275 12.98 -14.47 0.25
CA LYS A 275 12.93 -15.85 -0.26
C LYS A 275 11.73 -16.62 0.32
N PHE A 276 11.51 -16.52 1.62
CA PHE A 276 10.38 -17.19 2.26
C PHE A 276 9.03 -16.70 1.71
N ALA A 277 8.87 -15.39 1.48
CA ALA A 277 7.67 -14.86 0.87
C ALA A 277 7.48 -15.37 -0.56
N ILE A 278 8.55 -15.39 -1.37
CA ILE A 278 8.52 -15.91 -2.75
C ILE A 278 8.11 -17.40 -2.75
N ASP A 279 8.71 -18.21 -1.87
CA ASP A 279 8.41 -19.65 -1.77
C ASP A 279 6.96 -19.88 -1.30
N TYR A 280 6.47 -19.07 -0.37
CA TYR A 280 5.12 -19.21 0.18
C TYR A 280 4.02 -18.75 -0.78
N PHE A 281 4.09 -17.52 -1.29
CA PHE A 281 3.05 -16.96 -2.17
C PHE A 281 3.17 -17.50 -3.60
N GLY A 282 4.33 -18.02 -3.98
CA GLY A 282 4.65 -18.38 -5.34
C GLY A 282 5.17 -17.19 -6.16
N VAL A 283 6.08 -17.49 -7.09
CA VAL A 283 6.76 -16.50 -7.94
C VAL A 283 5.79 -15.53 -8.63
N ASP A 284 4.62 -16.00 -9.02
CA ASP A 284 3.66 -15.20 -9.79
C ASP A 284 2.88 -14.18 -8.93
N ASN A 285 2.96 -14.26 -7.60
CA ASN A 285 2.23 -13.40 -6.67
C ASN A 285 3.12 -12.40 -5.92
N VAL A 286 4.43 -12.38 -6.20
CA VAL A 286 5.38 -11.47 -5.58
C VAL A 286 5.88 -10.46 -6.60
N MET A 287 5.89 -9.19 -6.23
CA MET A 287 6.35 -8.07 -7.05
C MET A 287 7.52 -7.38 -6.36
N TYR A 288 8.48 -6.87 -7.14
CA TYR A 288 9.52 -6.00 -6.58
C TYR A 288 8.90 -4.74 -5.97
N GLY A 289 9.37 -4.36 -4.80
CA GLY A 289 8.98 -3.15 -4.09
C GLY A 289 10.09 -2.71 -3.13
N THR A 290 10.26 -1.41 -2.93
CA THR A 290 11.33 -0.84 -2.10
C THR A 290 10.83 -0.21 -0.82
N ASP A 291 9.58 0.28 -0.77
CA ASP A 291 9.08 1.16 0.30
C ASP A 291 9.89 2.48 0.37
N TYR A 292 10.48 2.90 -0.78
CA TYR A 292 11.22 4.17 -0.84
C TYR A 292 10.27 5.35 -0.57
N PRO A 293 10.67 6.33 0.24
CA PRO A 293 12.00 6.60 0.78
C PRO A 293 12.30 5.99 2.16
N CYS A 294 11.47 5.07 2.67
CA CYS A 294 11.75 4.37 3.94
C CYS A 294 12.97 3.47 3.84
N TRP A 295 13.15 2.79 2.72
CA TRP A 295 14.27 1.91 2.44
C TRP A 295 15.04 2.38 1.22
N ASP A 296 16.35 2.10 1.21
CA ASP A 296 17.23 2.41 0.08
C ASP A 296 17.02 1.37 -1.03
N PRO A 297 16.58 1.79 -2.24
CA PRO A 297 16.39 0.90 -3.39
C PRO A 297 17.65 0.12 -3.79
N GLU A 298 18.84 0.69 -3.63
CA GLU A 298 20.10 0.00 -3.91
C GLU A 298 20.28 -1.22 -2.99
N VAL A 299 19.95 -1.07 -1.71
CA VAL A 299 19.98 -2.17 -0.74
C VAL A 299 18.92 -3.22 -1.09
N CYS A 300 17.71 -2.80 -1.45
CA CYS A 300 16.62 -3.71 -1.84
C CYS A 300 17.01 -4.57 -3.07
N LEU A 301 17.64 -3.96 -4.07
CA LEU A 301 18.16 -4.66 -5.26
C LEU A 301 19.22 -5.70 -4.87
N LYS A 302 20.20 -5.32 -4.06
CA LYS A 302 21.27 -6.21 -3.59
C LYS A 302 20.73 -7.41 -2.83
N LEU A 303 19.80 -7.19 -1.90
CA LEU A 303 19.19 -8.27 -1.11
C LEU A 303 18.44 -9.30 -1.99
N LEU A 304 17.74 -8.82 -3.01
CA LEU A 304 17.04 -9.72 -3.94
C LEU A 304 18.03 -10.48 -4.85
N ASP A 305 19.16 -9.86 -5.19
CA ASP A 305 20.22 -10.52 -5.98
C ASP A 305 20.97 -11.63 -5.22
N GLU A 306 20.95 -11.61 -3.89
CA GLU A 306 21.49 -12.71 -3.06
C GLU A 306 20.66 -14.01 -3.20
N ILE A 307 19.41 -13.91 -3.66
CA ILE A 307 18.53 -15.07 -3.82
C ILE A 307 18.84 -15.72 -5.17
N GLU A 308 19.20 -17.01 -5.14
CA GLU A 308 19.40 -17.76 -6.36
C GLU A 308 18.07 -17.93 -7.11
N MET A 309 17.96 -17.28 -8.27
CA MET A 309 16.78 -17.30 -9.13
C MET A 309 17.19 -17.34 -10.60
N SER A 310 16.44 -18.09 -11.42
CA SER A 310 16.64 -18.03 -12.86
C SER A 310 16.31 -16.65 -13.44
N PRO A 311 16.89 -16.25 -14.58
CA PRO A 311 16.55 -14.97 -15.24
C PRO A 311 15.05 -14.81 -15.49
N ALA A 312 14.33 -15.88 -15.81
CA ALA A 312 12.89 -15.85 -16.02
C ALA A 312 12.10 -15.54 -14.72
N VAL A 313 12.56 -16.08 -13.58
CA VAL A 313 11.97 -15.76 -12.26
C VAL A 313 12.25 -14.31 -11.89
N LYS A 314 13.48 -13.84 -12.09
CA LYS A 314 13.83 -12.42 -11.85
C LYS A 314 12.96 -11.49 -12.70
N GLN A 315 12.80 -11.78 -14.00
CA GLN A 315 11.95 -10.98 -14.90
C GLN A 315 10.50 -10.90 -14.38
N LYS A 316 9.93 -12.01 -13.91
CA LYS A 316 8.58 -12.01 -13.33
C LYS A 316 8.48 -11.08 -12.12
N ILE A 317 9.37 -11.22 -11.13
CA ILE A 317 9.32 -10.46 -9.88
C ILE A 317 9.61 -8.98 -10.13
N PHE A 318 10.61 -8.67 -10.94
CA PHE A 318 10.99 -7.28 -11.20
C PHE A 318 10.04 -6.52 -12.13
N HIS A 319 9.24 -7.22 -12.95
CA HIS A 319 8.46 -6.53 -13.97
C HIS A 319 7.10 -7.18 -14.28
N ASP A 320 7.08 -8.43 -14.77
CA ASP A 320 5.89 -8.99 -15.41
C ASP A 320 4.70 -9.14 -14.46
N ASN A 321 4.96 -9.47 -13.20
CA ASN A 321 3.92 -9.60 -12.18
C ASN A 321 3.24 -8.26 -11.89
N ALA A 322 4.01 -7.16 -11.81
CA ALA A 322 3.44 -5.82 -11.64
C ALA A 322 2.57 -5.44 -12.84
N VAL A 323 3.07 -5.63 -14.07
CA VAL A 323 2.27 -5.35 -15.28
C VAL A 323 0.95 -6.11 -15.27
N ARG A 324 1.00 -7.42 -15.02
CA ARG A 324 -0.18 -8.31 -15.04
C ARG A 324 -1.15 -8.02 -13.91
N THR A 325 -0.64 -7.96 -12.68
CA THR A 325 -1.48 -7.84 -11.47
C THR A 325 -2.10 -6.48 -11.36
N LEU A 326 -1.31 -5.44 -11.65
CA LEU A 326 -1.74 -4.05 -11.52
C LEU A 326 -2.42 -3.53 -12.81
N GLY A 327 -2.41 -4.30 -13.90
CA GLY A 327 -3.03 -3.90 -15.16
C GLY A 327 -2.35 -2.70 -15.81
N LEU A 328 -1.01 -2.57 -15.66
CA LEU A 328 -0.29 -1.40 -16.12
C LEU A 328 -0.26 -1.31 -17.64
N LYS A 329 -0.64 -0.16 -18.17
CA LYS A 329 -0.52 0.14 -19.61
C LYS A 329 0.88 0.66 -19.89
N LEU A 330 1.73 -0.22 -20.42
CA LEU A 330 3.07 0.18 -20.83
C LEU A 330 3.02 1.03 -22.10
N PRO A 331 3.93 2.03 -22.26
CA PRO A 331 4.11 2.71 -23.52
C PRO A 331 4.43 1.71 -24.63
N ALA A 332 3.93 1.98 -25.85
CA ALA A 332 4.37 1.22 -27.02
C ALA A 332 5.91 1.27 -27.10
N ALA A 333 6.55 0.11 -27.31
CA ALA A 333 7.99 0.09 -27.51
C ALA A 333 8.31 1.06 -28.66
N ALA A 334 9.20 2.04 -28.41
CA ALA A 334 9.69 2.88 -29.48
C ALA A 334 10.27 1.94 -30.55
N ALA A 335 9.78 2.08 -31.79
CA ALA A 335 10.33 1.31 -32.89
C ALA A 335 11.82 1.63 -32.98
N ALA A 336 12.67 0.61 -32.81
CA ALA A 336 14.12 0.71 -32.84
C ALA A 336 14.63 1.04 -34.24
#